data_5486a3a48e73fa4aa010dde47e9b9896
#
_entry.id   5486a3a48e73fa4aa010dde47e9b9896
#
_cell.length_a   1.000
_cell.length_b   1.000
_cell.length_c   1.000
_cell.angle_alpha   90.00
_cell.angle_beta   90.00
_cell.angle_gamma   90.00
#
_symmetry.space_group_name_H-M   'P 1'
#
loop_
_entity.id
_entity.type
_entity.pdbx_description
1 polymer ?
#
loop_
_entity_poly.entity_id
_entity_poly.type
_entity_poly.pdbx_seq_one_letter_code
_entity_poly.pdbx_strand_id
1 'polypeptide(L)'
;FINCVITGSMPNEIMISDTTRSTPLKYSFDHCYLMSNPIHSPFIKNVLWGNTRDQLFVRSAINKDGYYDFRPTEESLLRKKADIQISRLPAFCFDMNDIYRLWENAPDIGAYQWPGK
;
A
#
# COMPACT_ATOMS: atom_id res chain seq x y z
N PHE A 1 -9.90 -2.09 2.46
CA PHE A 1 -8.60 -1.42 2.25
C PHE A 1 -8.43 -1.11 0.78
N ILE A 2 -8.19 0.15 0.46
CA ILE A 2 -7.93 0.62 -0.91
C ILE A 2 -6.67 1.47 -0.91
N ASN A 3 -5.79 1.27 -1.89
CA ASN A 3 -4.54 2.02 -2.03
C ASN A 3 -3.62 1.95 -0.81
N CYS A 4 -3.67 0.85 -0.08
CA CYS A 4 -2.94 0.66 1.17
C CYS A 4 -1.67 -0.18 0.97
N VAL A 5 -0.67 0.10 1.80
CA VAL A 5 0.53 -0.73 1.93
C VAL A 5 0.50 -1.38 3.30
N ILE A 6 0.60 -2.70 3.35
CA ILE A 6 0.72 -3.45 4.60
C ILE A 6 2.03 -4.23 4.56
N THR A 7 2.96 -3.79 5.38
CA THR A 7 4.30 -4.38 5.52
C THR A 7 4.67 -4.46 6.99
N GLY A 8 5.68 -5.23 7.31
CA GLY A 8 6.16 -5.35 8.68
C GLY A 8 7.44 -6.17 8.76
N SER A 9 7.65 -6.82 9.90
CA SER A 9 8.83 -7.65 10.18
C SER A 9 8.62 -9.14 9.91
N MET A 10 7.38 -9.53 9.63
CA MET A 10 7.02 -10.94 9.39
C MET A 10 6.88 -11.19 7.88
N PRO A 11 7.24 -12.40 7.39
CA PRO A 11 7.08 -12.71 5.96
C PRO A 11 5.63 -12.74 5.49
N ASN A 12 4.68 -13.01 6.39
CA ASN A 12 3.25 -13.00 6.12
C ASN A 12 2.57 -12.09 7.14
N GLU A 13 2.32 -10.85 6.75
CA GLU A 13 1.68 -9.85 7.61
C GLU A 13 0.15 -9.93 7.57
N ILE A 14 -0.42 -10.75 6.69
CA ILE A 14 -1.86 -10.88 6.53
C ILE A 14 -2.30 -12.27 6.95
N MET A 15 -3.22 -12.33 7.91
CA MET A 15 -3.94 -13.53 8.27
C MET A 15 -5.44 -13.25 8.22
N ILE A 16 -6.18 -14.02 7.43
CA ILE A 16 -7.63 -13.93 7.36
C ILE A 16 -8.19 -15.23 7.94
N SER A 17 -8.88 -15.11 9.06
CA SER A 17 -9.43 -16.25 9.78
C SER A 17 -10.90 -15.98 10.13
N ASP A 18 -11.76 -16.93 9.79
CA ASP A 18 -13.17 -16.91 10.16
C ASP A 18 -13.46 -18.17 10.99
N THR A 19 -13.56 -18.01 12.30
CA THR A 19 -13.89 -19.08 13.23
C THR A 19 -15.39 -19.18 13.52
N THR A 20 -16.17 -18.20 13.09
CA THR A 20 -17.64 -18.21 13.24
C THR A 20 -18.28 -18.68 11.94
N ARG A 21 -19.16 -19.67 12.03
CA ARG A 21 -19.88 -20.20 10.86
C ARG A 21 -21.23 -19.53 10.64
N SER A 22 -21.61 -18.61 11.50
CA SER A 22 -22.93 -17.98 11.52
C SER A 22 -23.02 -16.70 10.71
N THR A 23 -21.89 -15.95 10.58
CA THR A 23 -21.85 -14.68 9.85
C THR A 23 -20.61 -14.65 8.97
N PRO A 24 -20.74 -14.43 7.65
CA PRO A 24 -19.58 -14.31 6.78
C PRO A 24 -18.67 -13.16 7.18
N LEU A 25 -17.37 -13.38 7.17
CA LEU A 25 -16.37 -12.34 7.35
C LEU A 25 -16.41 -11.36 6.18
N LYS A 26 -16.58 -10.08 6.48
CA LYS A 26 -16.59 -9.02 5.46
C LYS A 26 -15.25 -8.32 5.42
N TYR A 27 -14.54 -8.42 4.31
CA TYR A 27 -13.29 -7.71 4.06
C TYR A 27 -13.10 -7.48 2.57
N SER A 28 -12.24 -6.54 2.24
CA SER A 28 -11.87 -6.24 0.86
C SER A 28 -10.50 -5.60 0.82
N PHE A 29 -9.68 -6.03 -0.13
CA PHE A 29 -8.42 -5.38 -0.50
C PHE A 29 -8.45 -5.07 -1.98
N ASP A 30 -8.17 -3.85 -2.34
CA ASP A 30 -8.15 -3.40 -3.73
C ASP A 30 -7.02 -2.39 -3.95
N HIS A 31 -6.22 -2.59 -5.00
CA HIS A 31 -5.06 -1.75 -5.30
C HIS A 31 -4.14 -1.58 -4.07
N CYS A 32 -3.81 -2.68 -3.41
CA CYS A 32 -2.93 -2.69 -2.24
C CYS A 32 -1.60 -3.39 -2.54
N TYR A 33 -0.59 -3.08 -1.74
CA TYR A 33 0.60 -3.92 -1.60
C TYR A 33 0.50 -4.67 -0.26
N LEU A 34 0.55 -6.00 -0.32
CA LEU A 34 0.46 -6.85 0.87
C LEU A 34 1.73 -7.70 0.99
N MET A 35 2.45 -7.54 2.10
CA MET A 35 3.62 -8.35 2.40
C MET A 35 3.17 -9.70 2.96
N SER A 36 2.88 -10.61 2.06
CA SER A 36 2.33 -11.93 2.35
C SER A 36 2.47 -12.84 1.14
N ASN A 37 2.41 -14.15 1.36
CA ASN A 37 2.13 -15.08 0.28
C ASN A 37 0.72 -14.81 -0.29
N PRO A 38 0.52 -15.00 -1.60
CA PRO A 38 -0.78 -14.76 -2.21
C PRO A 38 -1.91 -15.53 -1.53
N ILE A 39 -3.01 -14.83 -1.29
CA ILE A 39 -4.24 -15.39 -0.74
C ILE A 39 -5.31 -15.34 -1.84
N HIS A 40 -5.90 -16.48 -2.17
CA HIS A 40 -6.95 -16.56 -3.18
C HIS A 40 -8.31 -16.26 -2.55
N SER A 41 -8.90 -15.14 -2.95
CA SER A 41 -10.21 -14.71 -2.46
C SER A 41 -10.88 -13.79 -3.47
N PRO A 42 -12.22 -13.87 -3.64
CA PRO A 42 -12.95 -12.96 -4.52
C PRO A 42 -12.99 -11.53 -3.98
N PHE A 43 -12.59 -11.31 -2.73
CA PHE A 43 -12.58 -10.00 -2.06
C PHE A 43 -11.21 -9.32 -2.13
N ILE A 44 -10.25 -9.92 -2.81
CA ILE A 44 -8.89 -9.40 -2.99
C ILE A 44 -8.66 -9.17 -4.48
N LYS A 45 -8.48 -7.91 -4.88
CA LYS A 45 -8.36 -7.49 -6.28
C LYS A 45 -7.18 -6.54 -6.47
N ASN A 46 -6.51 -6.65 -7.61
CA ASN A 46 -5.44 -5.71 -8.01
C ASN A 46 -4.35 -5.55 -6.95
N VAL A 47 -4.02 -6.62 -6.24
CA VAL A 47 -3.06 -6.60 -5.14
C VAL A 47 -1.68 -7.02 -5.64
N LEU A 48 -0.66 -6.28 -5.21
CA LEU A 48 0.73 -6.65 -5.35
C LEU A 48 1.15 -7.44 -4.10
N TRP A 49 1.60 -8.65 -4.31
CA TRP A 49 2.09 -9.52 -3.25
C TRP A 49 3.61 -9.44 -3.19
N GLY A 50 4.17 -9.34 -1.99
CA GLY A 50 5.61 -9.33 -1.80
C GLY A 50 6.03 -9.98 -0.51
N ASN A 51 7.33 -10.21 -0.36
CA ASN A 51 7.94 -10.83 0.80
C ASN A 51 8.94 -9.92 1.50
N THR A 52 9.06 -8.68 1.05
CA THR A 52 9.99 -7.70 1.59
C THR A 52 9.38 -6.31 1.59
N ARG A 53 9.82 -5.47 2.53
CA ARG A 53 9.58 -4.03 2.54
C ARG A 53 10.76 -3.24 2.00
N ASP A 54 11.86 -3.91 1.70
CA ASP A 54 13.06 -3.26 1.16
C ASP A 54 12.77 -2.73 -0.25
N GLN A 55 13.38 -1.60 -0.57
CA GLN A 55 13.23 -0.93 -1.87
C GLN A 55 11.82 -0.37 -2.17
N LEU A 56 10.87 -0.49 -1.25
CA LEU A 56 9.58 0.18 -1.40
C LEU A 56 9.64 1.65 -1.00
N PHE A 57 10.39 1.93 0.05
CA PHE A 57 10.45 3.22 0.72
C PHE A 57 11.86 3.75 0.79
N VAL A 58 11.97 5.05 0.98
CA VAL A 58 13.26 5.72 1.20
C VAL A 58 13.97 5.12 2.41
N ARG A 59 13.22 4.81 3.47
CA ARG A 59 13.79 4.22 4.69
C ARG A 59 12.76 3.40 5.45
N SER A 60 12.83 2.11 5.34
CA SER A 60 11.91 1.17 6.02
C SER A 60 12.50 0.52 7.26
N ALA A 61 13.74 0.87 7.64
CA ALA A 61 14.39 0.38 8.85
C ALA A 61 14.96 1.55 9.65
N ILE A 62 14.99 1.41 10.98
CA ILE A 62 15.63 2.39 11.85
C ILE A 62 17.14 2.37 11.60
N ASN A 63 17.69 3.54 11.33
CA ASN A 63 19.15 3.75 11.25
C ASN A 63 19.64 4.47 12.50
N LYS A 64 20.91 4.94 12.48
CA LYS A 64 21.50 5.70 13.59
C LYS A 64 20.73 6.97 13.91
N ASP A 65 19.99 7.54 12.94
CA ASP A 65 19.23 8.78 13.13
C ASP A 65 17.86 8.51 13.75
N GLY A 66 17.45 7.24 13.86
CA GLY A 66 16.29 6.83 14.63
C GLY A 66 14.93 7.12 14.00
N TYR A 67 14.84 7.35 12.67
CA TYR A 67 13.56 7.63 12.03
C TYR A 67 13.31 6.78 10.78
N TYR A 68 12.03 6.65 10.43
CA TYR A 68 11.57 6.03 9.21
C TYR A 68 11.19 7.10 8.17
N ASP A 69 11.26 6.71 6.91
CA ASP A 69 10.75 7.52 5.81
C ASP A 69 10.00 6.61 4.84
N PHE A 70 8.69 6.65 4.91
CA PHE A 70 7.79 5.81 4.12
C PHE A 70 7.36 6.44 2.79
N ARG A 71 8.06 7.46 2.34
CA ARG A 71 7.88 7.94 0.98
C ARG A 71 8.39 6.89 -0.01
N PRO A 72 7.67 6.63 -1.12
CA PRO A 72 8.18 5.69 -2.12
C PRO A 72 9.45 6.23 -2.79
N THR A 73 10.33 5.33 -3.18
CA THR A 73 11.45 5.67 -4.04
C THR A 73 10.99 5.79 -5.49
N GLU A 74 11.80 6.36 -6.37
CA GLU A 74 11.50 6.47 -7.79
C GLU A 74 11.20 5.10 -8.43
N GLU A 75 11.92 4.07 -7.98
CA GLU A 75 11.82 2.71 -8.52
C GLU A 75 10.93 1.79 -7.72
N SER A 76 10.19 2.33 -6.76
CA SER A 76 9.31 1.54 -5.91
C SER A 76 8.23 0.83 -6.72
N LEU A 77 7.94 -0.42 -6.33
CA LEU A 77 6.81 -1.18 -6.88
C LEU A 77 5.45 -0.53 -6.59
N LEU A 78 5.39 0.38 -5.63
CA LEU A 78 4.16 1.10 -5.26
C LEU A 78 3.79 2.18 -6.28
N ARG A 79 4.74 2.59 -7.12
CA ARG A 79 4.56 3.67 -8.08
C ARG A 79 3.51 3.34 -9.13
N LYS A 80 2.58 4.27 -9.33
CA LYS A 80 1.58 4.24 -10.40
C LYS A 80 0.64 3.03 -10.33
N LYS A 81 0.41 2.48 -9.15
CA LYS A 81 -0.38 1.27 -8.95
C LYS A 81 -1.65 1.46 -8.13
N ALA A 82 -1.91 2.67 -7.62
CA ALA A 82 -3.12 2.95 -6.86
C ALA A 82 -4.34 3.13 -7.77
N ASP A 83 -5.52 2.97 -7.19
CA ASP A 83 -6.78 3.23 -7.87
C ASP A 83 -6.93 4.73 -8.19
N ILE A 84 -7.05 5.04 -9.46
CA ILE A 84 -7.13 6.42 -9.93
C ILE A 84 -8.47 7.08 -9.58
N GLN A 85 -9.56 6.31 -9.54
CA GLN A 85 -10.89 6.86 -9.25
C GLN A 85 -10.98 7.38 -7.81
N ILE A 86 -10.45 6.60 -6.87
CA ILE A 86 -10.38 7.02 -5.47
C ILE A 86 -9.45 8.23 -5.32
N SER A 87 -8.33 8.24 -6.01
CA SER A 87 -7.35 9.33 -5.94
C SER A 87 -7.83 10.64 -6.56
N ARG A 88 -8.91 10.61 -7.35
CA ARG A 88 -9.56 11.82 -7.89
C ARG A 88 -10.50 12.49 -6.90
N LEU A 89 -10.95 11.78 -5.87
CA LEU A 89 -11.86 12.34 -4.89
C LEU A 89 -11.18 13.46 -4.10
N PRO A 90 -11.87 14.56 -3.79
CA PRO A 90 -11.27 15.70 -3.06
C PRO A 90 -10.61 15.32 -1.74
N ALA A 91 -11.16 14.32 -1.04
CA ALA A 91 -10.62 13.85 0.23
C ALA A 91 -9.29 13.09 0.10
N PHE A 92 -8.95 12.61 -1.12
CA PHE A 92 -7.81 11.70 -1.33
C PHE A 92 -6.86 12.15 -2.44
N CYS A 93 -7.09 13.32 -3.05
CA CYS A 93 -6.29 13.77 -4.18
C CYS A 93 -4.92 14.35 -3.80
N PHE A 94 -4.70 14.63 -2.52
CA PHE A 94 -3.39 15.01 -1.98
C PHE A 94 -2.91 13.97 -0.99
N ASP A 95 -1.60 13.80 -0.93
CA ASP A 95 -0.97 12.94 0.06
C ASP A 95 -0.75 13.67 1.39
N MET A 96 -0.08 13.01 2.34
CA MET A 96 0.20 13.59 3.66
C MET A 96 1.23 14.73 3.64
N ASN A 97 1.89 14.95 2.51
CA ASN A 97 2.84 16.06 2.29
C ASN A 97 2.28 17.11 1.32
N ASP A 98 0.96 17.12 1.10
CA ASP A 98 0.29 18.02 0.15
C ASP A 98 0.75 17.86 -1.32
N ILE A 99 1.28 16.69 -1.67
CA ILE A 99 1.60 16.36 -3.06
C ILE A 99 0.33 15.91 -3.77
N TYR A 100 0.00 16.54 -4.90
CA TYR A 100 -1.12 16.14 -5.72
C TYR A 100 -0.86 14.76 -6.34
N ARG A 101 -1.68 13.77 -5.99
CA ARG A 101 -1.44 12.37 -6.34
C ARG A 101 -1.46 12.09 -7.84
N LEU A 102 -2.14 12.92 -8.60
CA LEU A 102 -2.29 12.72 -10.05
C LEU A 102 -1.37 13.60 -10.88
N TRP A 103 -0.30 14.15 -10.30
CA TRP A 103 0.62 15.01 -11.05
C TRP A 103 1.31 14.26 -12.21
N GLU A 104 1.46 12.92 -12.10
CA GLU A 104 1.92 12.04 -13.18
C GLU A 104 0.78 11.30 -13.89
N ASN A 105 -0.48 11.65 -13.62
CA ASN A 105 -1.69 10.94 -14.09
C ASN A 105 -1.80 9.48 -13.61
N ALA A 106 -1.01 9.08 -12.63
CA ALA A 106 -1.03 7.74 -12.07
C ALA A 106 -0.60 7.80 -10.58
N PRO A 107 -1.52 7.55 -9.64
CA PRO A 107 -1.20 7.67 -8.22
C PRO A 107 -0.41 6.46 -7.70
N ASP A 108 0.37 6.70 -6.66
CA ASP A 108 1.13 5.67 -5.95
C ASP A 108 0.31 5.07 -4.82
N ILE A 109 0.54 3.78 -4.53
CA ILE A 109 -0.06 3.11 -3.37
C ILE A 109 0.61 3.62 -2.09
N GLY A 110 -0.20 3.88 -1.05
CA GLY A 110 0.29 4.25 0.27
C GLY A 110 -0.03 5.69 0.66
N ALA A 111 0.51 6.10 1.81
CA ALA A 111 0.23 7.40 2.40
C ALA A 111 0.88 8.56 1.62
N TYR A 112 1.93 8.28 0.88
CA TYR A 112 2.72 9.29 0.20
C TYR A 112 2.82 9.03 -1.30
N GLN A 113 2.78 10.11 -2.06
CA GLN A 113 3.08 10.15 -3.49
C GLN A 113 4.56 10.45 -3.68
N TRP A 114 5.21 9.82 -4.65
CA TRP A 114 6.56 10.20 -5.03
C TRP A 114 6.57 11.66 -5.55
N PRO A 115 7.39 12.52 -4.97
CA PRO A 115 7.29 13.96 -5.25
C PRO A 115 7.99 14.41 -6.54
N GLY A 116 8.65 13.51 -7.25
CA GLY A 116 9.53 13.87 -8.36
C GLY A 116 10.97 14.10 -7.91
N LYS A 117 11.79 14.39 -8.88
CA LYS A 117 13.21 14.70 -8.63
C LYS A 117 13.39 16.16 -8.25
#